data_fea7686628d1ae37a1678c5d5735e319
#
_entry.id   fea7686628d1ae37a1678c5d5735e319
#
_cell.length_a   1.000
_cell.length_b   1.000
_cell.length_c   1.000
_cell.angle_alpha   90.00
_cell.angle_beta   90.00
_cell.angle_gamma   90.00
#
_symmetry.space_group_name_H-M   'P 1'
#
loop_
_entity.id
_entity.type
_entity.pdbx_description
1 polymer ?
#
loop_
_entity_poly.entity_id
_entity_poly.type
_entity_poly.pdbx_seq_one_letter_code
_entity_poly.pdbx_strand_id
1 'polypeptide(L)'
;MRRNSMNDYKQKRSFNDQKLNIKIARGGMLSSSSTPTAILCGAAVVCSLISPALVLQSGLTELISLLVCAICAFCTVICVKRFLALTALAVLASFIVSLTGSTVTLASIIGPIFSIAFISAAMSRKNHSAIIPAIMIPLISYALSLAITRDFILALASLYTLPTALALGIMNRRESSKSSAVLTGTIAFSATTVALLAAIIYLTYGSLTPDTVKIASNDLAYTISYYCEVAIDAAGNVMTPEINQIISSSTDTFINMLPGAVVASAYIVSYICQSISVTLSERMSYEAPKDNYITADIYTAIVFAVAYLVSFASGASGGTSLAAIVGSNISLMLTPCLFIVGLRSLKLMPYKLGIIGILFSMGTIILIFVSSSSAFTVFAIAGAAYTVINSVDAWAKQHYSKGENK
;
A
#
# COMPACT_ATOMS: atom_id res chain seq x y z
N MET A 1 -50.93 -15.93 13.53
CA MET A 1 -49.52 -15.46 13.69
C MET A 1 -48.78 -15.17 12.39
N ARG A 2 -49.08 -15.68 11.20
CA ARG A 2 -48.37 -15.41 9.94
C ARG A 2 -48.64 -14.03 9.27
N ARG A 3 -49.71 -13.31 9.60
CA ARG A 3 -50.03 -12.01 8.97
C ARG A 3 -49.17 -10.83 9.49
N ASN A 4 -48.72 -10.87 10.74
CA ASN A 4 -47.92 -9.78 11.31
C ASN A 4 -46.48 -9.75 10.77
N SER A 5 -45.87 -10.91 10.44
CA SER A 5 -44.51 -10.97 9.93
C SER A 5 -44.38 -10.39 8.51
N MET A 6 -45.45 -10.47 7.70
CA MET A 6 -45.46 -9.96 6.33
C MET A 6 -45.62 -8.44 6.24
N ASN A 7 -46.27 -7.82 7.22
CA ASN A 7 -46.38 -6.38 7.34
C ASN A 7 -45.05 -5.75 7.83
N ASP A 8 -44.38 -6.37 8.78
CA ASP A 8 -43.04 -5.96 9.23
C ASP A 8 -42.00 -6.02 8.13
N TYR A 9 -42.08 -7.04 7.27
CA TYR A 9 -41.19 -7.16 6.10
C TYR A 9 -41.43 -6.06 5.04
N LYS A 10 -42.69 -5.74 4.78
CA LYS A 10 -43.06 -4.65 3.86
C LYS A 10 -42.68 -3.27 4.41
N GLN A 11 -42.83 -3.06 5.71
CA GLN A 11 -42.49 -1.81 6.36
C GLN A 11 -40.95 -1.59 6.42
N LYS A 12 -40.15 -2.66 6.69
CA LYS A 12 -38.69 -2.61 6.61
C LYS A 12 -38.17 -2.38 5.19
N ARG A 13 -38.85 -2.95 4.19
CA ARG A 13 -38.46 -2.75 2.79
C ARG A 13 -38.74 -1.31 2.34
N SER A 14 -39.93 -0.76 2.67
CA SER A 14 -40.25 0.64 2.39
C SER A 14 -39.33 1.62 3.07
N PHE A 15 -38.89 1.36 4.31
CA PHE A 15 -37.97 2.21 5.06
C PHE A 15 -36.55 2.17 4.47
N ASN A 16 -36.11 1.00 3.98
CA ASN A 16 -34.82 0.85 3.31
C ASN A 16 -34.85 1.51 1.91
N ASP A 17 -35.96 1.41 1.20
CA ASP A 17 -36.13 2.05 -0.12
C ASP A 17 -36.19 3.59 0.02
N GLN A 18 -36.83 4.11 1.08
CA GLN A 18 -36.80 5.54 1.39
C GLN A 18 -35.39 6.03 1.78
N LYS A 19 -34.65 5.26 2.62
CA LYS A 19 -33.25 5.58 2.93
C LYS A 19 -32.34 5.52 1.69
N LEU A 20 -32.61 4.57 0.78
CA LEU A 20 -31.88 4.45 -0.47
C LEU A 20 -32.17 5.65 -1.39
N ASN A 21 -33.45 6.03 -1.53
CA ASN A 21 -33.86 7.19 -2.34
C ASN A 21 -33.35 8.51 -1.78
N ILE A 22 -33.28 8.69 -0.46
CA ILE A 22 -32.67 9.86 0.17
C ILE A 22 -31.14 9.89 -0.06
N LYS A 23 -30.48 8.73 -0.02
CA LYS A 23 -29.06 8.61 -0.36
C LYS A 23 -28.80 8.95 -1.83
N ILE A 24 -29.63 8.43 -2.72
CA ILE A 24 -29.52 8.68 -4.18
C ILE A 24 -29.77 10.17 -4.49
N ALA A 25 -30.78 10.78 -3.88
CA ALA A 25 -31.09 12.20 -4.07
C ALA A 25 -29.98 13.11 -3.52
N ARG A 26 -29.38 12.82 -2.36
CA ARG A 26 -28.25 13.56 -1.82
C ARG A 26 -26.96 13.34 -2.60
N GLY A 27 -26.70 12.11 -3.07
CA GLY A 27 -25.57 11.79 -3.95
C GLY A 27 -25.66 12.48 -5.31
N GLY A 28 -26.87 12.58 -5.88
CA GLY A 28 -27.12 13.26 -7.15
C GLY A 28 -26.78 14.76 -7.11
N MET A 29 -27.08 15.43 -6.00
CA MET A 29 -26.78 16.87 -5.85
C MET A 29 -25.28 17.18 -5.71
N LEU A 30 -24.53 16.33 -5.03
CA LEU A 30 -23.08 16.48 -4.84
C LEU A 30 -22.27 15.92 -6.01
N SER A 31 -22.83 14.93 -6.74
CA SER A 31 -22.13 14.30 -7.86
C SER A 31 -22.09 15.21 -9.11
N SER A 32 -22.98 16.17 -9.25
CA SER A 32 -23.02 17.11 -10.37
C SER A 32 -22.03 18.27 -10.23
N SER A 33 -21.55 18.57 -9.01
CA SER A 33 -20.61 19.67 -8.81
C SER A 33 -19.19 19.27 -9.23
N SER A 34 -18.55 20.11 -10.05
CA SER A 34 -17.14 19.95 -10.46
C SER A 34 -16.17 20.33 -9.35
N THR A 35 -16.63 21.07 -8.33
CA THR A 35 -15.83 21.62 -7.26
C THR A 35 -15.02 20.57 -6.47
N PRO A 36 -15.59 19.44 -5.99
CA PRO A 36 -14.78 18.44 -5.26
C PRO A 36 -13.71 17.80 -6.14
N THR A 37 -13.99 17.61 -7.43
CA THR A 37 -13.01 17.08 -8.38
C THR A 37 -11.86 18.07 -8.58
N ALA A 38 -12.15 19.35 -8.73
CA ALA A 38 -11.14 20.40 -8.87
C ALA A 38 -10.25 20.49 -7.61
N ILE A 39 -10.82 20.38 -6.40
CA ILE A 39 -10.06 20.37 -5.15
C ILE A 39 -9.12 19.17 -5.08
N LEU A 40 -9.61 17.97 -5.41
CA LEU A 40 -8.76 16.77 -5.44
C LEU A 40 -7.64 16.91 -6.47
N CYS A 41 -7.96 17.48 -7.62
CA CYS A 41 -7.01 17.73 -8.68
C CYS A 41 -5.92 18.70 -8.24
N GLY A 42 -6.27 19.85 -7.64
CA GLY A 42 -5.31 20.80 -7.10
C GLY A 42 -4.41 20.20 -6.02
N ALA A 43 -5.01 19.45 -5.09
CA ALA A 43 -4.26 18.77 -4.04
C ALA A 43 -3.27 17.72 -4.62
N ALA A 44 -3.66 16.98 -5.66
CA ALA A 44 -2.80 16.02 -6.32
C ALA A 44 -1.60 16.69 -7.00
N VAL A 45 -1.80 17.83 -7.68
CA VAL A 45 -0.70 18.61 -8.28
C VAL A 45 0.31 19.02 -7.20
N VAL A 46 -0.15 19.62 -6.12
CA VAL A 46 0.73 20.07 -5.03
C VAL A 46 1.51 18.89 -4.44
N CYS A 47 0.85 17.77 -4.17
CA CYS A 47 1.49 16.58 -3.62
C CYS A 47 2.51 15.94 -4.59
N SER A 48 2.32 16.05 -5.90
CA SER A 48 3.26 15.51 -6.89
C SER A 48 4.49 16.38 -7.10
N LEU A 49 4.43 17.67 -6.77
CA LEU A 49 5.54 18.61 -6.91
C LEU A 49 6.64 18.43 -5.85
N ILE A 50 6.40 17.67 -4.80
CA ILE A 50 7.40 17.48 -3.74
C ILE A 50 8.65 16.77 -4.26
N SER A 51 8.50 15.75 -5.13
CA SER A 51 9.64 14.99 -5.67
C SER A 51 10.62 15.86 -6.46
N PRO A 52 10.18 16.69 -7.44
CA PRO A 52 11.09 17.61 -8.12
C PRO A 52 11.57 18.76 -7.22
N ALA A 53 10.78 19.19 -6.22
CA ALA A 53 11.18 20.25 -5.30
C ALA A 53 12.39 19.84 -4.43
N LEU A 54 12.57 18.55 -4.13
CA LEU A 54 13.72 18.04 -3.37
C LEU A 54 15.06 18.41 -3.97
N VAL A 55 15.14 18.54 -5.29
CA VAL A 55 16.38 18.85 -6.00
C VAL A 55 16.79 20.30 -5.85
N LEU A 56 15.83 21.21 -5.60
CA LEU A 56 16.08 22.64 -5.52
C LEU A 56 16.82 23.06 -4.25
N GLN A 57 16.72 22.28 -3.17
CA GLN A 57 17.34 22.56 -1.86
C GLN A 57 17.20 24.03 -1.42
N SER A 58 16.06 24.64 -1.68
CA SER A 58 15.78 26.05 -1.46
C SER A 58 14.64 26.24 -0.45
N GLY A 59 14.43 27.45 0.05
CA GLY A 59 13.29 27.77 0.92
C GLY A 59 11.92 27.44 0.29
N LEU A 60 11.84 27.37 -1.05
CA LEU A 60 10.66 26.87 -1.77
C LEU A 60 10.37 25.39 -1.48
N THR A 61 11.39 24.57 -1.32
CA THR A 61 11.23 23.13 -0.97
C THR A 61 10.59 22.98 0.40
N GLU A 62 10.99 23.79 1.38
CA GLU A 62 10.39 23.76 2.72
C GLU A 62 8.94 24.22 2.69
N LEU A 63 8.62 25.27 1.94
CA LEU A 63 7.25 25.77 1.80
C LEU A 63 6.35 24.74 1.13
N ILE A 64 6.80 24.08 0.06
CA ILE A 64 6.05 23.00 -0.60
C ILE A 64 5.87 21.81 0.35
N SER A 65 6.91 21.44 1.11
CA SER A 65 6.82 20.33 2.06
C SER A 65 5.81 20.59 3.17
N LEU A 66 5.78 21.80 3.73
CA LEU A 66 4.79 22.20 4.72
C LEU A 66 3.37 22.18 4.15
N LEU A 67 3.19 22.67 2.93
CA LEU A 67 1.89 22.65 2.26
C LEU A 67 1.40 21.22 1.98
N VAL A 68 2.28 20.34 1.52
CA VAL A 68 1.97 18.90 1.35
C VAL A 68 1.60 18.27 2.67
N CYS A 69 2.38 18.47 3.72
CA CYS A 69 2.07 17.95 5.06
C CYS A 69 0.73 18.45 5.58
N ALA A 70 0.41 19.74 5.39
CA ALA A 70 -0.87 20.32 5.80
C ALA A 70 -2.06 19.71 5.04
N ILE A 71 -1.96 19.55 3.71
CA ILE A 71 -2.99 18.90 2.89
C ILE A 71 -3.19 17.43 3.33
N CYS A 72 -2.10 16.69 3.51
CA CYS A 72 -2.15 15.28 3.93
C CYS A 72 -2.73 15.13 5.35
N ALA A 73 -2.35 16.01 6.28
CA ALA A 73 -2.90 16.02 7.65
C ALA A 73 -4.41 16.31 7.65
N PHE A 74 -4.85 17.32 6.93
CA PHE A 74 -6.27 17.66 6.79
C PHE A 74 -7.07 16.49 6.19
N CYS A 75 -6.54 15.88 5.13
CA CYS A 75 -7.16 14.72 4.51
C CYS A 75 -7.21 13.51 5.46
N THR A 76 -6.16 13.30 6.24
CA THR A 76 -6.10 12.22 7.25
C THR A 76 -7.16 12.41 8.32
N VAL A 77 -7.35 13.63 8.83
CA VAL A 77 -8.39 13.96 9.80
C VAL A 77 -9.79 13.69 9.22
N ILE A 78 -10.01 14.00 7.94
CA ILE A 78 -11.27 13.71 7.27
C ILE A 78 -11.50 12.20 7.12
N CYS A 79 -10.46 11.43 6.75
CA CYS A 79 -10.58 10.01 6.48
C CYS A 79 -10.66 9.16 7.73
N VAL A 80 -9.92 9.50 8.77
CA VAL A 80 -9.81 8.69 9.99
C VAL A 80 -10.81 9.15 11.06
N LYS A 81 -11.77 8.29 11.39
CA LYS A 81 -12.82 8.60 12.38
C LYS A 81 -12.42 8.31 13.84
N ARG A 82 -11.33 7.52 14.04
CA ARG A 82 -10.93 7.03 15.37
C ARG A 82 -9.80 7.90 15.91
N PHE A 83 -10.03 8.51 17.06
CA PHE A 83 -9.03 9.35 17.73
C PHE A 83 -7.70 8.62 17.98
N LEU A 84 -7.73 7.36 18.44
CA LEU A 84 -6.52 6.55 18.64
C LEU A 84 -5.71 6.33 17.36
N ALA A 85 -6.37 6.18 16.20
CA ALA A 85 -5.66 6.04 14.93
C ALA A 85 -5.03 7.36 14.48
N LEU A 86 -5.69 8.49 14.73
CA LEU A 86 -5.12 9.82 14.48
C LEU A 86 -3.91 10.09 15.35
N THR A 87 -3.98 9.78 16.65
CA THR A 87 -2.83 9.95 17.56
C THR A 87 -1.66 9.06 17.18
N ALA A 88 -1.90 7.79 16.79
CA ALA A 88 -0.85 6.90 16.32
C ALA A 88 -0.17 7.41 15.04
N LEU A 89 -0.94 7.94 14.09
CA LEU A 89 -0.38 8.54 12.87
C LEU A 89 0.41 9.83 13.16
N ALA A 90 -0.07 10.66 14.07
CA ALA A 90 0.63 11.86 14.49
C ALA A 90 1.96 11.53 15.19
N VAL A 91 1.96 10.52 16.07
CA VAL A 91 3.19 10.03 16.73
C VAL A 91 4.18 9.47 15.70
N LEU A 92 3.71 8.68 14.74
CA LEU A 92 4.56 8.14 13.67
C LEU A 92 5.16 9.27 12.81
N ALA A 93 4.36 10.25 12.42
CA ALA A 93 4.84 11.41 11.66
C ALA A 93 5.87 12.22 12.46
N SER A 94 5.61 12.48 13.74
CA SER A 94 6.55 13.17 14.63
C SER A 94 7.85 12.39 14.80
N PHE A 95 7.77 11.07 14.89
CA PHE A 95 8.94 10.19 14.98
C PHE A 95 9.79 10.25 13.72
N ILE A 96 9.17 10.18 12.52
CA ILE A 96 9.89 10.31 11.24
C ILE A 96 10.58 11.69 11.15
N VAL A 97 9.88 12.77 11.49
CA VAL A 97 10.46 14.12 11.48
C VAL A 97 11.61 14.23 12.49
N SER A 98 11.48 13.65 13.67
CA SER A 98 12.56 13.69 14.68
C SER A 98 13.78 12.88 14.28
N LEU A 99 13.60 11.73 13.59
CA LEU A 99 14.70 10.92 13.08
C LEU A 99 15.44 11.58 11.91
N THR A 100 14.70 12.25 11.02
CA THR A 100 15.28 12.82 9.80
C THR A 100 15.65 14.29 9.93
N GLY A 101 15.21 14.96 11.00
CA GLY A 101 15.39 16.39 11.22
C GLY A 101 14.68 17.27 10.19
N SER A 102 13.84 16.68 9.30
CA SER A 102 13.27 17.40 8.15
C SER A 102 11.82 17.00 7.84
N THR A 103 10.97 18.01 7.73
CA THR A 103 9.61 17.86 7.19
C THR A 103 9.60 17.50 5.71
N VAL A 104 10.67 17.81 4.98
CA VAL A 104 10.84 17.51 3.56
C VAL A 104 10.86 15.99 3.34
N THR A 105 11.56 15.23 4.18
CA THR A 105 11.59 13.77 4.10
C THR A 105 10.21 13.16 4.35
N LEU A 106 9.47 13.65 5.34
CA LEU A 106 8.09 13.20 5.57
C LEU A 106 7.21 13.49 4.36
N ALA A 107 7.27 14.71 3.82
CA ALA A 107 6.49 15.11 2.66
C ALA A 107 6.82 14.29 1.41
N SER A 108 8.09 13.93 1.20
CA SER A 108 8.54 13.11 0.06
C SER A 108 8.00 11.68 0.10
N ILE A 109 7.74 11.14 1.29
CA ILE A 109 7.14 9.80 1.46
C ILE A 109 5.63 9.86 1.27
N ILE A 110 4.95 10.81 1.95
CA ILE A 110 3.49 10.86 1.97
C ILE A 110 2.89 11.52 0.73
N GLY A 111 3.57 12.50 0.14
CA GLY A 111 3.07 13.24 -1.03
C GLY A 111 2.66 12.36 -2.20
N PRO A 112 3.54 11.47 -2.71
CA PRO A 112 3.20 10.55 -3.79
C PRO A 112 2.01 9.64 -3.46
N ILE A 113 1.91 9.13 -2.23
CA ILE A 113 0.81 8.28 -1.76
C ILE A 113 -0.52 9.03 -1.85
N PHE A 114 -0.56 10.26 -1.34
CA PHE A 114 -1.76 11.08 -1.39
C PHE A 114 -2.08 11.55 -2.80
N SER A 115 -1.09 11.85 -3.64
CA SER A 115 -1.30 12.17 -5.06
C SER A 115 -2.02 11.02 -5.79
N ILE A 116 -1.54 9.79 -5.63
CA ILE A 116 -2.21 8.59 -6.18
C ILE A 116 -3.65 8.50 -5.67
N ALA A 117 -3.86 8.66 -4.37
CA ALA A 117 -5.19 8.54 -3.76
C ALA A 117 -6.16 9.63 -4.28
N PHE A 118 -5.71 10.87 -4.42
CA PHE A 118 -6.53 11.99 -4.92
C PHE A 118 -6.92 11.80 -6.39
N ILE A 119 -5.96 11.42 -7.26
CA ILE A 119 -6.24 11.14 -8.67
C ILE A 119 -7.20 9.97 -8.80
N SER A 120 -6.96 8.88 -8.05
CA SER A 120 -7.83 7.70 -8.05
C SER A 120 -9.25 8.05 -7.56
N ALA A 121 -9.40 8.85 -6.50
CA ALA A 121 -10.68 9.32 -6.00
C ALA A 121 -11.41 10.22 -7.01
N ALA A 122 -10.68 11.11 -7.70
CA ALA A 122 -11.23 11.95 -8.74
C ALA A 122 -11.78 11.12 -9.91
N MET A 123 -11.04 10.08 -10.32
CA MET A 123 -11.44 9.17 -11.41
C MET A 123 -12.61 8.25 -11.06
N SER A 124 -12.76 7.87 -9.80
CA SER A 124 -13.81 6.94 -9.36
C SER A 124 -15.22 7.49 -9.56
N ARG A 125 -15.36 8.79 -9.77
CA ARG A 125 -16.66 9.42 -10.05
C ARG A 125 -17.21 8.94 -11.39
N LYS A 126 -18.50 8.58 -11.43
CA LYS A 126 -19.18 8.04 -12.62
C LYS A 126 -19.27 9.01 -13.80
N ASN A 127 -19.03 10.29 -13.59
CA ASN A 127 -19.04 11.30 -14.62
C ASN A 127 -17.82 11.14 -15.56
N HIS A 128 -18.07 11.01 -16.89
CA HIS A 128 -17.01 10.86 -17.89
C HIS A 128 -16.02 12.04 -17.90
N SER A 129 -16.49 13.23 -17.54
CA SER A 129 -15.63 14.43 -17.45
C SER A 129 -14.54 14.33 -16.38
N ALA A 130 -14.61 13.37 -15.45
CA ALA A 130 -13.61 13.19 -14.39
C ALA A 130 -12.31 12.51 -14.90
N ILE A 131 -12.35 11.83 -16.05
CA ILE A 131 -11.16 11.18 -16.62
C ILE A 131 -10.17 12.22 -17.16
N ILE A 132 -10.68 13.25 -17.82
CA ILE A 132 -9.82 14.30 -18.41
C ILE A 132 -8.97 15.01 -17.35
N PRO A 133 -9.53 15.54 -16.24
CA PRO A 133 -8.72 16.12 -15.17
C PRO A 133 -7.71 15.12 -14.60
N ALA A 134 -8.07 13.87 -14.41
CA ALA A 134 -7.19 12.85 -13.84
C ALA A 134 -5.94 12.56 -14.70
N ILE A 135 -6.05 12.68 -16.02
CA ILE A 135 -4.91 12.57 -16.93
C ILE A 135 -4.15 13.90 -17.02
N MET A 136 -4.87 15.01 -17.05
CA MET A 136 -4.24 16.34 -17.17
C MET A 136 -3.40 16.72 -15.95
N ILE A 137 -3.77 16.28 -14.75
CA ILE A 137 -3.03 16.62 -13.51
C ILE A 137 -1.57 16.17 -13.56
N PRO A 138 -1.24 14.90 -13.84
CA PRO A 138 0.15 14.47 -13.95
C PRO A 138 0.90 15.16 -15.08
N LEU A 139 0.23 15.47 -16.20
CA LEU A 139 0.85 16.23 -17.28
C LEU A 139 1.19 17.66 -16.88
N ILE A 140 0.30 18.32 -16.13
CA ILE A 140 0.57 19.64 -15.56
C ILE A 140 1.70 19.55 -14.55
N SER A 141 1.69 18.54 -13.67
CA SER A 141 2.76 18.30 -12.69
C SER A 141 4.10 18.07 -13.38
N TYR A 142 4.12 17.30 -14.47
CA TYR A 142 5.29 17.07 -15.29
C TYR A 142 5.82 18.38 -15.92
N ALA A 143 4.95 19.17 -16.54
CA ALA A 143 5.31 20.44 -17.15
C ALA A 143 5.87 21.43 -16.12
N LEU A 144 5.25 21.52 -14.93
CA LEU A 144 5.74 22.34 -13.82
C LEU A 144 7.08 21.83 -13.30
N SER A 145 7.24 20.52 -13.14
CA SER A 145 8.49 19.89 -12.71
C SER A 145 9.61 20.19 -13.70
N LEU A 146 9.35 20.08 -15.00
CA LEU A 146 10.32 20.37 -16.06
C LEU A 146 10.70 21.86 -16.06
N ALA A 147 9.75 22.75 -15.84
CA ALA A 147 10.00 24.21 -15.76
C ALA A 147 10.87 24.55 -14.55
N ILE A 148 10.68 23.86 -13.42
CA ILE A 148 11.40 24.09 -12.16
C ILE A 148 12.81 23.48 -12.23
N THR A 149 12.93 22.22 -12.59
CA THR A 149 14.18 21.44 -12.48
C THR A 149 15.04 21.59 -13.72
N ARG A 150 14.45 21.92 -14.87
CA ARG A 150 15.11 21.91 -16.21
C ARG A 150 15.77 20.54 -16.53
N ASP A 151 15.40 19.50 -15.82
CA ASP A 151 15.89 18.14 -15.98
C ASP A 151 14.74 17.21 -16.35
N PHE A 152 14.86 16.58 -17.52
CA PHE A 152 13.85 15.69 -18.07
C PHE A 152 13.65 14.44 -17.20
N ILE A 153 14.73 13.87 -16.64
CA ILE A 153 14.67 12.64 -15.83
C ILE A 153 13.94 12.90 -14.52
N LEU A 154 14.31 14.01 -13.85
CA LEU A 154 13.67 14.41 -12.60
C LEU A 154 12.20 14.80 -12.81
N ALA A 155 11.87 15.41 -13.94
CA ALA A 155 10.49 15.68 -14.29
C ALA A 155 9.68 14.39 -14.50
N LEU A 156 10.27 13.33 -15.09
CA LEU A 156 9.63 12.03 -15.21
C LEU A 156 9.23 11.41 -13.87
N ALA A 157 9.94 11.72 -12.80
CA ALA A 157 9.56 11.26 -11.45
C ALA A 157 8.16 11.75 -11.02
N SER A 158 7.67 12.88 -11.54
CA SER A 158 6.30 13.34 -11.26
C SER A 158 5.22 12.47 -11.93
N LEU A 159 5.56 11.78 -13.03
CA LEU A 159 4.65 10.85 -13.72
C LEU A 159 4.62 9.45 -13.09
N TYR A 160 5.55 9.14 -12.18
CA TYR A 160 5.68 7.84 -11.54
C TYR A 160 4.38 7.36 -10.86
N THR A 161 3.60 8.30 -10.32
CA THR A 161 2.35 7.98 -9.61
C THR A 161 1.16 7.71 -10.53
N LEU A 162 1.23 8.14 -11.80
CA LEU A 162 0.11 8.12 -12.73
C LEU A 162 -0.41 6.71 -13.04
N PRO A 163 0.40 5.71 -13.42
CA PRO A 163 -0.12 4.39 -13.79
C PRO A 163 -0.88 3.72 -12.64
N THR A 164 -0.38 3.87 -11.42
CA THR A 164 -1.04 3.32 -10.22
C THR A 164 -2.34 4.05 -9.93
N ALA A 165 -2.35 5.37 -10.03
CA ALA A 165 -3.56 6.17 -9.81
C ALA A 165 -4.65 5.85 -10.84
N LEU A 166 -4.29 5.68 -12.12
CA LEU A 166 -5.20 5.25 -13.18
C LEU A 166 -5.75 3.85 -12.92
N ALA A 167 -4.88 2.90 -12.58
CA ALA A 167 -5.26 1.53 -12.27
C ALA A 167 -6.30 1.47 -11.14
N LEU A 168 -6.00 2.10 -10.01
CA LEU A 168 -6.91 2.17 -8.86
C LEU A 168 -8.22 2.91 -9.19
N GLY A 169 -8.12 4.03 -9.90
CA GLY A 169 -9.30 4.81 -10.31
C GLY A 169 -10.25 4.04 -11.23
N ILE A 170 -9.71 3.29 -12.22
CA ILE A 170 -10.49 2.43 -13.10
C ILE A 170 -11.17 1.29 -12.30
N MET A 171 -10.44 0.65 -11.39
CA MET A 171 -10.98 -0.44 -10.58
C MET A 171 -12.07 0.05 -9.62
N ASN A 172 -11.90 1.23 -9.02
CA ASN A 172 -12.94 1.87 -8.21
C ASN A 172 -14.19 2.21 -9.03
N ARG A 173 -14.01 2.72 -10.24
CA ARG A 173 -15.12 3.04 -11.15
C ARG A 173 -15.91 1.80 -11.56
N ARG A 174 -15.23 0.64 -11.69
CA ARG A 174 -15.85 -0.66 -12.00
C ARG A 174 -16.50 -1.32 -10.78
N GLU A 175 -16.48 -0.69 -9.61
CA GLU A 175 -16.98 -1.25 -8.35
C GLU A 175 -16.33 -2.62 -8.04
N SER A 176 -15.06 -2.78 -8.42
CA SER A 176 -14.33 -4.02 -8.22
C SER A 176 -14.07 -4.28 -6.73
N SER A 177 -13.83 -5.54 -6.35
CA SER A 177 -13.46 -5.87 -4.98
C SER A 177 -12.18 -5.16 -4.55
N LYS A 178 -12.05 -4.85 -3.27
CA LYS A 178 -10.85 -4.19 -2.72
C LYS A 178 -9.58 -4.97 -3.01
N SER A 179 -9.63 -6.31 -2.91
CA SER A 179 -8.49 -7.18 -3.22
C SER A 179 -8.05 -7.03 -4.66
N SER A 180 -8.99 -7.04 -5.61
CA SER A 180 -8.69 -6.89 -7.05
C SER A 180 -8.11 -5.51 -7.36
N ALA A 181 -8.66 -4.45 -6.76
CA ALA A 181 -8.16 -3.09 -6.94
C ALA A 181 -6.73 -2.94 -6.42
N VAL A 182 -6.46 -3.42 -5.20
CA VAL A 182 -5.12 -3.38 -4.60
C VAL A 182 -4.13 -4.18 -5.42
N LEU A 183 -4.49 -5.38 -5.88
CA LEU A 183 -3.61 -6.21 -6.72
C LEU A 183 -3.27 -5.51 -8.04
N THR A 184 -4.28 -4.93 -8.72
CA THR A 184 -4.06 -4.18 -9.97
C THR A 184 -3.17 -2.96 -9.74
N GLY A 185 -3.38 -2.23 -8.64
CA GLY A 185 -2.52 -1.12 -8.22
C GLY A 185 -1.09 -1.57 -7.94
N THR A 186 -0.91 -2.72 -7.28
CA THR A 186 0.40 -3.33 -6.99
C THR A 186 1.15 -3.65 -8.28
N ILE A 187 0.48 -4.29 -9.25
CA ILE A 187 1.08 -4.61 -10.55
C ILE A 187 1.48 -3.32 -11.28
N ALA A 188 0.60 -2.32 -11.32
CA ALA A 188 0.88 -1.04 -11.97
C ALA A 188 2.07 -0.32 -11.30
N PHE A 189 2.12 -0.26 -9.97
CA PHE A 189 3.20 0.37 -9.23
C PHE A 189 4.52 -0.36 -9.41
N SER A 190 4.54 -1.70 -9.28
CA SER A 190 5.74 -2.51 -9.46
C SER A 190 6.29 -2.39 -10.89
N ALA A 191 5.42 -2.48 -11.90
CA ALA A 191 5.82 -2.33 -13.29
C ALA A 191 6.41 -0.95 -13.56
N THR A 192 5.81 0.11 -13.02
CA THR A 192 6.33 1.48 -13.15
C THR A 192 7.67 1.63 -12.45
N THR A 193 7.84 1.04 -11.25
CA THR A 193 9.12 1.06 -10.53
C THR A 193 10.21 0.36 -11.33
N VAL A 194 9.93 -0.82 -11.86
CA VAL A 194 10.89 -1.56 -12.69
C VAL A 194 11.22 -0.80 -13.96
N ALA A 195 10.23 -0.21 -14.63
CA ALA A 195 10.45 0.61 -15.83
C ALA A 195 11.30 1.85 -15.53
N LEU A 196 11.07 2.52 -14.39
CA LEU A 196 11.85 3.68 -13.97
C LEU A 196 13.29 3.29 -13.63
N LEU A 197 13.51 2.19 -12.91
CA LEU A 197 14.85 1.68 -12.62
C LEU A 197 15.59 1.30 -13.91
N ALA A 198 14.92 0.62 -14.84
CA ALA A 198 15.50 0.30 -16.14
C ALA A 198 15.87 1.56 -16.93
N ALA A 199 15.01 2.59 -16.93
CA ALA A 199 15.30 3.87 -17.57
C ALA A 199 16.51 4.56 -16.94
N ILE A 200 16.61 4.60 -15.61
CA ILE A 200 17.74 5.18 -14.88
C ILE A 200 19.04 4.43 -15.26
N ILE A 201 19.04 3.10 -15.23
CA ILE A 201 20.19 2.28 -15.60
C ILE A 201 20.61 2.58 -17.05
N TYR A 202 19.64 2.61 -17.98
CA TYR A 202 19.93 2.91 -19.39
C TYR A 202 20.53 4.30 -19.57
N LEU A 203 19.99 5.30 -18.89
CA LEU A 203 20.47 6.69 -19.01
C LEU A 203 21.84 6.89 -18.34
N THR A 204 22.13 6.15 -17.28
CA THR A 204 23.41 6.25 -16.55
C THR A 204 24.53 5.48 -17.26
N TYR A 205 24.23 4.26 -17.75
CA TYR A 205 25.25 3.35 -18.27
C TYR A 205 25.18 3.15 -19.79
N GLY A 206 24.22 3.78 -20.47
CA GLY A 206 24.08 3.75 -21.95
C GLY A 206 23.53 2.44 -22.52
N SER A 207 23.34 1.41 -21.71
CA SER A 207 22.79 0.10 -22.14
C SER A 207 22.05 -0.61 -21.03
N LEU A 208 21.21 -1.59 -21.40
CA LEU A 208 20.48 -2.44 -20.46
C LEU A 208 20.88 -3.90 -20.65
N THR A 209 22.14 -4.22 -20.31
CA THR A 209 22.70 -5.56 -20.37
C THR A 209 22.79 -6.18 -18.96
N PRO A 210 22.89 -7.51 -18.82
CA PRO A 210 23.11 -8.12 -17.50
C PRO A 210 24.34 -7.56 -16.77
N ASP A 211 25.39 -7.20 -17.51
CA ASP A 211 26.61 -6.62 -16.94
C ASP A 211 26.36 -5.22 -16.39
N THR A 212 25.62 -4.37 -17.11
CA THR A 212 25.27 -3.02 -16.63
C THR A 212 24.33 -3.08 -15.42
N VAL A 213 23.40 -4.04 -15.37
CA VAL A 213 22.54 -4.26 -14.19
C VAL A 213 23.38 -4.69 -12.99
N LYS A 214 24.40 -5.55 -13.20
CA LYS A 214 25.32 -5.95 -12.14
C LYS A 214 26.18 -4.78 -11.63
N ILE A 215 26.67 -3.93 -12.54
CA ILE A 215 27.41 -2.70 -12.17
C ILE A 215 26.50 -1.79 -11.33
N ALA A 216 25.29 -1.51 -11.79
CA ALA A 216 24.33 -0.69 -11.07
C ALA A 216 23.98 -1.26 -9.68
N SER A 217 23.87 -2.59 -9.56
CA SER A 217 23.67 -3.28 -8.28
C SER A 217 24.87 -3.09 -7.34
N ASN A 218 26.10 -3.18 -7.85
CA ASN A 218 27.32 -2.96 -7.06
C ASN A 218 27.44 -1.49 -6.62
N ASP A 219 27.10 -0.54 -7.50
CA ASP A 219 27.11 0.90 -7.16
C ASP A 219 26.05 1.23 -6.09
N LEU A 220 24.89 0.57 -6.15
CA LEU A 220 23.87 0.67 -5.10
C LEU A 220 24.41 0.09 -3.78
N ALA A 221 25.05 -1.07 -3.81
CA ALA A 221 25.68 -1.69 -2.64
C ALA A 221 26.69 -0.76 -1.99
N TYR A 222 27.58 -0.21 -2.80
CA TYR A 222 28.58 0.75 -2.34
C TYR A 222 27.93 1.99 -1.72
N THR A 223 26.91 2.54 -2.35
CA THR A 223 26.18 3.71 -1.85
C THR A 223 25.54 3.44 -0.50
N ILE A 224 24.88 2.28 -0.33
CA ILE A 224 24.28 1.88 0.94
C ILE A 224 25.36 1.74 2.03
N SER A 225 26.44 1.04 1.72
CA SER A 225 27.56 0.87 2.67
C SER A 225 28.15 2.20 3.10
N TYR A 226 28.37 3.12 2.17
CA TYR A 226 28.87 4.46 2.45
C TYR A 226 27.96 5.24 3.40
N TYR A 227 26.64 5.24 3.18
CA TYR A 227 25.70 5.91 4.07
C TYR A 227 25.63 5.25 5.47
N CYS A 228 25.78 3.94 5.56
CA CYS A 228 25.89 3.24 6.83
C CYS A 228 27.17 3.67 7.59
N GLU A 229 28.30 3.77 6.90
CA GLU A 229 29.56 4.26 7.48
C GLU A 229 29.40 5.69 8.04
N VAL A 230 28.87 6.61 7.23
CA VAL A 230 28.61 8.00 7.64
C VAL A 230 27.69 8.06 8.85
N ALA A 231 26.67 7.21 8.92
CA ALA A 231 25.74 7.18 10.06
C ALA A 231 26.40 6.64 11.33
N ILE A 232 27.30 5.67 11.22
CA ILE A 232 28.06 5.09 12.35
C ILE A 232 29.05 6.13 12.89
N ASP A 233 29.78 6.81 12.00
CA ASP A 233 30.70 7.88 12.39
C ASP A 233 29.98 9.05 13.07
N ALA A 234 28.82 9.44 12.53
CA ALA A 234 27.96 10.48 13.13
C ALA A 234 27.44 10.08 14.53
N ALA A 235 27.26 8.78 14.78
CA ALA A 235 26.90 8.27 16.11
C ALA A 235 28.07 8.16 17.07
N GLY A 236 29.29 8.56 16.66
CA GLY A 236 30.49 8.51 17.47
C GLY A 236 31.07 7.10 17.65
N ASN A 237 30.66 6.13 16.81
CA ASN A 237 31.19 4.77 16.83
C ASN A 237 32.34 4.62 15.84
N VAL A 238 33.33 3.80 16.23
CA VAL A 238 34.47 3.51 15.37
C VAL A 238 34.12 2.30 14.47
N MET A 239 34.47 2.41 13.20
CA MET A 239 34.31 1.34 12.22
C MET A 239 35.25 0.19 12.52
N THR A 240 34.71 -0.96 12.96
CA THR A 240 35.48 -2.18 13.19
C THR A 240 35.35 -3.14 12.00
N PRO A 241 36.29 -4.09 11.80
CA PRO A 241 36.16 -5.11 10.74
C PRO A 241 34.88 -5.92 10.83
N GLU A 242 34.40 -6.20 12.05
CA GLU A 242 33.15 -6.92 12.29
C GLU A 242 31.93 -6.11 11.83
N ILE A 243 31.90 -4.80 12.11
CA ILE A 243 30.85 -3.90 11.65
C ILE A 243 30.84 -3.85 10.13
N ASN A 244 31.99 -3.74 9.48
CA ASN A 244 32.11 -3.78 8.03
C ASN A 244 31.56 -5.08 7.42
N GLN A 245 31.86 -6.23 8.05
CA GLN A 245 31.33 -7.51 7.60
C GLN A 245 29.79 -7.58 7.75
N ILE A 246 29.24 -7.06 8.85
CA ILE A 246 27.80 -7.00 9.07
C ILE A 246 27.13 -6.09 8.00
N ILE A 247 27.71 -4.93 7.71
CA ILE A 247 27.17 -4.01 6.70
C ILE A 247 27.17 -4.68 5.32
N SER A 248 28.30 -5.28 4.91
CA SER A 248 28.40 -5.90 3.59
C SER A 248 27.42 -7.06 3.44
N SER A 249 27.34 -7.97 4.42
CA SER A 249 26.41 -9.11 4.37
C SER A 249 24.94 -8.66 4.40
N SER A 250 24.62 -7.60 5.15
CA SER A 250 23.27 -7.03 5.19
C SER A 250 22.91 -6.35 3.88
N THR A 251 23.86 -5.65 3.25
CA THR A 251 23.68 -5.00 1.94
C THR A 251 23.44 -6.02 0.84
N ASP A 252 24.24 -7.09 0.79
CA ASP A 252 24.03 -8.19 -0.17
C ASP A 252 22.66 -8.86 0.02
N THR A 253 22.26 -9.09 1.27
CA THR A 253 20.94 -9.64 1.59
C THR A 253 19.83 -8.70 1.12
N PHE A 254 19.97 -7.39 1.36
CA PHE A 254 19.00 -6.39 0.91
C PHE A 254 18.85 -6.36 -0.61
N ILE A 255 19.97 -6.37 -1.34
CA ILE A 255 19.95 -6.37 -2.81
C ILE A 255 19.28 -7.63 -3.36
N ASN A 256 19.60 -8.79 -2.80
CA ASN A 256 18.97 -10.06 -3.19
C ASN A 256 17.46 -10.08 -2.89
N MET A 257 16.99 -9.35 -1.89
CA MET A 257 15.56 -9.23 -1.54
C MET A 257 14.85 -8.06 -2.24
N LEU A 258 15.57 -7.24 -3.01
CA LEU A 258 15.01 -6.03 -3.65
C LEU A 258 13.75 -6.31 -4.49
N PRO A 259 13.69 -7.37 -5.34
CA PRO A 259 12.48 -7.66 -6.12
C PRO A 259 11.26 -7.90 -5.23
N GLY A 260 11.42 -8.68 -4.17
CA GLY A 260 10.35 -8.93 -3.19
C GLY A 260 9.94 -7.67 -2.44
N ALA A 261 10.90 -6.86 -2.04
CA ALA A 261 10.67 -5.60 -1.35
C ALA A 261 9.91 -4.58 -2.21
N VAL A 262 10.22 -4.48 -3.50
CA VAL A 262 9.51 -3.62 -4.46
C VAL A 262 8.04 -4.03 -4.55
N VAL A 263 7.74 -5.30 -4.71
CA VAL A 263 6.33 -5.77 -4.80
C VAL A 263 5.62 -5.63 -3.46
N ALA A 264 6.27 -5.93 -2.35
CA ALA A 264 5.72 -5.77 -1.01
C ALA A 264 5.38 -4.31 -0.70
N SER A 265 6.30 -3.38 -0.99
CA SER A 265 6.06 -1.94 -0.82
C SER A 265 4.96 -1.42 -1.75
N ALA A 266 4.94 -1.88 -3.01
CA ALA A 266 3.89 -1.58 -3.97
C ALA A 266 2.51 -2.02 -3.45
N TYR A 267 2.42 -3.19 -2.81
CA TYR A 267 1.18 -3.68 -2.22
C TYR A 267 0.71 -2.78 -1.07
N ILE A 268 1.62 -2.41 -0.16
CA ILE A 268 1.32 -1.53 0.98
C ILE A 268 0.86 -0.16 0.48
N VAL A 269 1.59 0.44 -0.45
CA VAL A 269 1.23 1.74 -1.05
C VAL A 269 -0.14 1.66 -1.72
N SER A 270 -0.37 0.65 -2.57
CA SER A 270 -1.66 0.46 -3.25
C SER A 270 -2.82 0.25 -2.26
N TYR A 271 -2.59 -0.49 -1.16
CA TYR A 271 -3.59 -0.68 -0.11
C TYR A 271 -3.95 0.63 0.61
N ILE A 272 -2.94 1.43 0.96
CA ILE A 272 -3.13 2.73 1.62
C ILE A 272 -3.86 3.68 0.66
N CYS A 273 -3.37 3.82 -0.58
CA CYS A 273 -3.97 4.67 -1.60
C CYS A 273 -5.43 4.28 -1.89
N GLN A 274 -5.71 2.98 -2.02
CA GLN A 274 -7.05 2.46 -2.22
C GLN A 274 -7.96 2.79 -1.04
N SER A 275 -7.46 2.61 0.19
CA SER A 275 -8.25 2.89 1.40
C SER A 275 -8.60 4.39 1.51
N ILE A 276 -7.65 5.27 1.24
CA ILE A 276 -7.87 6.72 1.24
C ILE A 276 -8.82 7.12 0.10
N SER A 277 -8.57 6.61 -1.12
CA SER A 277 -9.36 6.92 -2.32
C SER A 277 -10.83 6.53 -2.13
N VAL A 278 -11.11 5.32 -1.64
CA VAL A 278 -12.48 4.84 -1.37
C VAL A 278 -13.16 5.71 -0.31
N THR A 279 -12.46 5.99 0.80
CA THR A 279 -13.03 6.82 1.87
C THR A 279 -13.34 8.25 1.38
N LEU A 280 -12.48 8.82 0.56
CA LEU A 280 -12.73 10.14 -0.06
C LEU A 280 -13.92 10.07 -1.03
N SER A 281 -13.98 9.03 -1.86
CA SER A 281 -15.09 8.82 -2.81
C SER A 281 -16.41 8.62 -2.08
N GLU A 282 -16.45 7.81 -1.03
CA GLU A 282 -17.63 7.59 -0.19
C GLU A 282 -18.15 8.89 0.42
N ARG A 283 -17.24 9.74 0.90
CA ARG A 283 -17.62 11.03 1.50
C ARG A 283 -18.11 12.04 0.49
N MET A 284 -17.62 11.98 -0.75
CA MET A 284 -17.96 12.91 -1.82
C MET A 284 -19.13 12.46 -2.68
N SER A 285 -19.35 11.14 -2.86
CA SER A 285 -20.36 10.58 -3.77
C SER A 285 -21.34 9.61 -3.15
N TYR A 286 -21.17 9.23 -1.88
CA TYR A 286 -21.99 8.23 -1.17
C TYR A 286 -21.99 6.83 -1.81
N GLU A 287 -21.14 6.56 -2.79
CA GLU A 287 -20.98 5.25 -3.42
C GLU A 287 -19.82 4.51 -2.77
N ALA A 288 -20.12 3.45 -2.02
CA ALA A 288 -19.12 2.54 -1.45
C ALA A 288 -18.99 1.30 -2.33
N PRO A 289 -17.76 0.80 -2.58
CA PRO A 289 -17.58 -0.51 -3.21
C PRO A 289 -18.19 -1.60 -2.32
N LYS A 290 -18.82 -2.61 -2.96
CA LYS A 290 -19.59 -3.66 -2.28
C LYS A 290 -18.75 -4.47 -1.28
N ASP A 291 -17.48 -4.71 -1.58
CA ASP A 291 -16.57 -5.50 -0.75
C ASP A 291 -15.39 -4.66 -0.26
N ASN A 292 -15.44 -4.29 1.02
CA ASN A 292 -14.45 -3.41 1.64
C ASN A 292 -13.30 -4.18 2.33
N TYR A 293 -13.12 -5.47 2.01
CA TYR A 293 -12.16 -6.32 2.71
C TYR A 293 -11.15 -6.94 1.78
N ILE A 294 -9.89 -7.03 2.25
CA ILE A 294 -8.88 -7.85 1.61
C ILE A 294 -9.16 -9.31 1.96
N THR A 295 -9.19 -10.14 0.93
CA THR A 295 -9.29 -11.60 1.02
C THR A 295 -8.07 -12.20 0.32
N ALA A 296 -7.50 -13.23 0.90
CA ALA A 296 -6.48 -14.07 0.28
C ALA A 296 -7.13 -15.38 -0.18
N ASP A 297 -6.65 -15.92 -1.28
CA ASP A 297 -7.04 -17.23 -1.76
C ASP A 297 -6.18 -18.33 -1.11
N ILE A 298 -6.69 -19.57 -1.09
CA ILE A 298 -5.99 -20.71 -0.52
C ILE A 298 -4.63 -20.94 -1.20
N TYR A 299 -4.55 -20.70 -2.50
CA TYR A 299 -3.29 -20.81 -3.25
C TYR A 299 -2.24 -19.81 -2.77
N THR A 300 -2.64 -18.59 -2.43
CA THR A 300 -1.75 -17.58 -1.83
C THR A 300 -1.16 -18.07 -0.51
N ALA A 301 -1.99 -18.68 0.34
CA ALA A 301 -1.53 -19.23 1.62
C ALA A 301 -0.57 -20.41 1.45
N ILE A 302 -0.85 -21.32 0.50
CA ILE A 302 0.01 -22.47 0.20
C ILE A 302 1.36 -22.01 -0.38
N VAL A 303 1.34 -21.12 -1.38
CA VAL A 303 2.57 -20.59 -1.99
C VAL A 303 3.43 -19.86 -0.96
N PHE A 304 2.82 -19.07 -0.08
CA PHE A 304 3.53 -18.44 1.01
C PHE A 304 4.16 -19.46 1.96
N ALA A 305 3.42 -20.46 2.40
CA ALA A 305 3.93 -21.48 3.33
C ALA A 305 5.11 -22.26 2.72
N VAL A 306 5.00 -22.67 1.46
CA VAL A 306 6.09 -23.38 0.75
C VAL A 306 7.30 -22.47 0.59
N ALA A 307 7.12 -21.21 0.14
CA ALA A 307 8.20 -20.26 -0.04
C ALA A 307 8.92 -19.94 1.28
N TYR A 308 8.14 -19.77 2.36
CA TYR A 308 8.67 -19.53 3.69
C TYR A 308 9.49 -20.72 4.22
N LEU A 309 8.97 -21.96 4.05
CA LEU A 309 9.67 -23.16 4.46
C LEU A 309 10.96 -23.38 3.65
N VAL A 310 10.94 -23.12 2.35
CA VAL A 310 12.15 -23.21 1.49
C VAL A 310 13.19 -22.19 1.94
N SER A 311 12.77 -20.95 2.19
CA SER A 311 13.66 -19.90 2.70
C SER A 311 14.27 -20.28 4.05
N PHE A 312 13.46 -20.75 4.99
CA PHE A 312 13.89 -21.17 6.32
C PHE A 312 14.85 -22.36 6.29
N ALA A 313 14.51 -23.42 5.56
CA ALA A 313 15.34 -24.63 5.45
C ALA A 313 16.68 -24.33 4.77
N SER A 314 16.69 -23.50 3.74
CA SER A 314 17.92 -23.11 3.05
C SER A 314 18.77 -22.13 3.85
N GLY A 315 18.16 -21.25 4.64
CA GLY A 315 18.86 -20.35 5.56
C GLY A 315 19.54 -21.10 6.73
N ALA A 316 18.88 -22.13 7.25
CA ALA A 316 19.41 -22.98 8.29
C ALA A 316 20.65 -23.79 7.84
N SER A 317 20.82 -24.06 6.54
CA SER A 317 22.01 -24.70 5.97
C SER A 317 23.21 -23.78 5.72
N GLY A 318 23.11 -22.49 6.11
CA GLY A 318 24.23 -21.53 6.03
C GLY A 318 24.54 -21.03 4.62
N GLY A 319 23.68 -21.30 3.63
CA GLY A 319 23.95 -20.99 2.23
C GLY A 319 23.06 -19.88 1.65
N THR A 320 23.65 -18.99 0.88
CA THR A 320 22.96 -18.08 -0.05
C THR A 320 22.53 -18.84 -1.32
N SER A 321 21.78 -19.94 -1.15
CA SER A 321 21.32 -20.72 -2.28
C SER A 321 20.27 -19.94 -3.08
N LEU A 322 20.23 -20.15 -4.41
CA LEU A 322 19.21 -19.55 -5.27
C LEU A 322 17.78 -19.84 -4.74
N ALA A 323 17.57 -21.04 -4.20
CA ALA A 323 16.30 -21.44 -3.61
C ALA A 323 15.92 -20.58 -2.39
N ALA A 324 16.90 -20.25 -1.52
CA ALA A 324 16.68 -19.35 -0.39
C ALA A 324 16.29 -17.94 -0.85
N ILE A 325 17.00 -17.40 -1.84
CA ILE A 325 16.71 -16.06 -2.40
C ILE A 325 15.31 -16.02 -3.01
N VAL A 326 14.97 -17.00 -3.85
CA VAL A 326 13.66 -17.08 -4.49
C VAL A 326 12.55 -17.27 -3.45
N GLY A 327 12.73 -18.17 -2.48
CA GLY A 327 11.77 -18.40 -1.39
C GLY A 327 11.55 -17.14 -0.55
N SER A 328 12.64 -16.44 -0.18
CA SER A 328 12.56 -15.18 0.58
C SER A 328 11.82 -14.09 -0.19
N ASN A 329 12.10 -13.91 -1.47
CA ASN A 329 11.41 -12.93 -2.30
C ASN A 329 9.92 -13.22 -2.43
N ILE A 330 9.53 -14.48 -2.72
CA ILE A 330 8.12 -14.87 -2.83
C ILE A 330 7.40 -14.69 -1.49
N SER A 331 7.99 -15.12 -0.38
CA SER A 331 7.39 -14.94 0.94
C SER A 331 7.23 -13.45 1.27
N LEU A 332 8.23 -12.62 0.96
CA LEU A 332 8.18 -11.18 1.18
C LEU A 332 7.09 -10.49 0.34
N MET A 333 6.92 -10.89 -0.94
CA MET A 333 5.86 -10.37 -1.81
C MET A 333 4.46 -10.64 -1.26
N LEU A 334 4.23 -11.80 -0.65
CA LEU A 334 2.92 -12.23 -0.15
C LEU A 334 2.65 -11.78 1.29
N THR A 335 3.69 -11.45 2.04
CA THR A 335 3.60 -11.02 3.45
C THR A 335 2.61 -9.88 3.67
N PRO A 336 2.58 -8.77 2.91
CA PRO A 336 1.64 -7.66 3.19
C PRO A 336 0.18 -8.05 3.04
N CYS A 337 -0.16 -8.86 2.04
CA CYS A 337 -1.52 -9.37 1.83
C CYS A 337 -1.95 -10.22 3.04
N LEU A 338 -1.14 -11.21 3.39
CA LEU A 338 -1.43 -12.13 4.49
C LEU A 338 -1.37 -11.44 5.85
N PHE A 339 -0.51 -10.44 6.03
CA PHE A 339 -0.48 -9.60 7.22
C PHE A 339 -1.82 -8.89 7.47
N ILE A 340 -2.41 -8.28 6.43
CA ILE A 340 -3.72 -7.60 6.55
C ILE A 340 -4.82 -8.62 6.87
N VAL A 341 -4.79 -9.79 6.24
CA VAL A 341 -5.72 -10.88 6.54
C VAL A 341 -5.51 -11.39 7.97
N GLY A 342 -4.26 -11.50 8.42
CA GLY A 342 -3.87 -11.90 9.77
C GLY A 342 -4.38 -10.94 10.85
N LEU A 343 -4.20 -9.63 10.65
CA LEU A 343 -4.77 -8.62 11.55
C LEU A 343 -6.29 -8.77 11.70
N ARG A 344 -6.97 -9.08 10.60
CA ARG A 344 -8.41 -9.32 10.61
C ARG A 344 -8.77 -10.64 11.29
N SER A 345 -7.94 -11.66 11.15
CA SER A 345 -8.19 -12.99 11.72
C SER A 345 -8.27 -12.95 13.24
N LEU A 346 -7.46 -12.14 13.92
CA LEU A 346 -7.51 -11.98 15.37
C LEU A 346 -8.90 -11.60 15.87
N LYS A 347 -9.64 -10.81 15.10
CA LYS A 347 -11.02 -10.44 15.44
C LYS A 347 -12.03 -11.51 15.08
N LEU A 348 -11.82 -12.25 13.99
CA LEU A 348 -12.83 -13.15 13.43
C LEU A 348 -12.70 -14.60 13.93
N MET A 349 -11.48 -15.05 14.28
CA MET A 349 -11.22 -16.40 14.78
C MET A 349 -12.02 -16.76 16.03
N PRO A 350 -12.11 -15.91 17.07
CA PRO A 350 -12.95 -16.19 18.23
C PRO A 350 -14.42 -16.45 17.89
N TYR A 351 -14.97 -15.70 16.92
CA TYR A 351 -16.35 -15.88 16.47
C TYR A 351 -16.57 -17.17 15.68
N LYS A 352 -15.54 -17.66 14.97
CA LYS A 352 -15.65 -18.86 14.14
C LYS A 352 -15.36 -20.15 14.90
N LEU A 353 -14.33 -20.15 15.73
CA LEU A 353 -13.77 -21.36 16.37
C LEU A 353 -13.95 -21.33 17.89
N GLY A 354 -14.67 -20.37 18.45
CA GLY A 354 -14.89 -20.26 19.90
C GLY A 354 -13.59 -20.24 20.69
N ILE A 355 -13.45 -21.11 21.68
CA ILE A 355 -12.28 -21.17 22.57
C ILE A 355 -10.98 -21.40 21.80
N ILE A 356 -10.97 -22.25 20.78
CA ILE A 356 -9.78 -22.48 19.94
C ILE A 356 -9.36 -21.21 19.21
N GLY A 357 -10.34 -20.44 18.73
CA GLY A 357 -10.06 -19.14 18.09
C GLY A 357 -9.53 -18.10 19.07
N ILE A 358 -9.96 -18.10 20.32
CA ILE A 358 -9.42 -17.24 21.39
C ILE A 358 -7.96 -17.62 21.66
N LEU A 359 -7.66 -18.90 21.86
CA LEU A 359 -6.30 -19.40 22.10
C LEU A 359 -5.37 -19.07 20.94
N PHE A 360 -5.82 -19.22 19.70
CA PHE A 360 -5.08 -18.85 18.50
C PHE A 360 -4.76 -17.33 18.50
N SER A 361 -5.73 -16.49 18.78
CA SER A 361 -5.57 -15.03 18.80
C SER A 361 -4.61 -14.59 19.93
N MET A 362 -4.75 -15.16 21.12
CA MET A 362 -3.85 -14.91 22.25
C MET A 362 -2.43 -15.38 21.96
N GLY A 363 -2.26 -16.60 21.41
CA GLY A 363 -0.96 -17.13 21.00
C GLY A 363 -0.28 -16.26 19.98
N THR A 364 -1.01 -15.76 18.97
CA THR A 364 -0.48 -14.82 17.98
C THR A 364 0.01 -13.53 18.63
N ILE A 365 -0.77 -12.95 19.54
CA ILE A 365 -0.38 -11.72 20.27
C ILE A 365 0.86 -11.96 21.12
N ILE A 366 0.92 -13.08 21.86
CA ILE A 366 2.09 -13.44 22.68
C ILE A 366 3.34 -13.57 21.81
N LEU A 367 3.25 -14.28 20.66
CA LEU A 367 4.36 -14.43 19.75
C LEU A 367 4.87 -13.09 19.20
N ILE A 368 4.01 -12.11 18.97
CA ILE A 368 4.40 -10.76 18.56
C ILE A 368 5.20 -10.05 19.66
N PHE A 369 4.77 -10.17 20.91
CA PHE A 369 5.51 -9.56 22.03
C PHE A 369 6.88 -10.22 22.26
N VAL A 370 6.97 -11.54 22.07
CA VAL A 370 8.23 -12.29 22.23
C VAL A 370 9.17 -12.03 21.05
N SER A 371 8.65 -11.82 19.86
CA SER A 371 9.38 -11.78 18.57
C SER A 371 9.11 -10.47 17.87
N SER A 372 9.42 -9.33 18.51
CA SER A 372 9.10 -7.99 18.01
C SER A 372 9.65 -7.70 16.61
N SER A 373 10.83 -8.23 16.27
CA SER A 373 11.43 -8.13 14.92
C SER A 373 10.69 -8.94 13.84
N SER A 374 9.91 -9.93 14.24
CA SER A 374 9.20 -10.86 13.33
C SER A 374 7.69 -10.66 13.32
N ALA A 375 7.18 -9.58 13.91
CA ALA A 375 5.74 -9.34 14.04
C ALA A 375 4.99 -9.42 12.70
N PHE A 376 5.55 -8.86 11.63
CA PHE A 376 4.96 -8.93 10.29
C PHE A 376 4.81 -10.36 9.80
N THR A 377 5.83 -11.20 10.01
CA THR A 377 5.82 -12.61 9.61
C THR A 377 4.82 -13.41 10.43
N VAL A 378 4.73 -13.18 11.74
CA VAL A 378 3.76 -13.85 12.62
C VAL A 378 2.33 -13.55 12.18
N PHE A 379 2.01 -12.28 11.89
CA PHE A 379 0.70 -11.94 11.33
C PHE A 379 0.44 -12.55 9.97
N ALA A 380 1.45 -12.63 9.09
CA ALA A 380 1.29 -13.27 7.79
C ALA A 380 1.01 -14.76 7.92
N ILE A 381 1.70 -15.47 8.84
CA ILE A 381 1.43 -16.88 9.16
C ILE A 381 0.01 -17.05 9.71
N ALA A 382 -0.44 -16.18 10.63
CA ALA A 382 -1.80 -16.19 11.15
C ALA A 382 -2.83 -15.95 10.04
N GLY A 383 -2.53 -15.06 9.10
CA GLY A 383 -3.36 -14.80 7.92
C GLY A 383 -3.44 -15.98 6.97
N ALA A 384 -2.32 -16.67 6.72
CA ALA A 384 -2.29 -17.89 5.93
C ALA A 384 -3.13 -19.00 6.58
N ALA A 385 -2.95 -19.24 7.88
CA ALA A 385 -3.75 -20.21 8.63
C ALA A 385 -5.25 -19.89 8.58
N TYR A 386 -5.63 -18.63 8.80
CA TYR A 386 -7.02 -18.20 8.68
C TYR A 386 -7.59 -18.43 7.28
N THR A 387 -6.82 -18.15 6.24
CA THR A 387 -7.24 -18.36 4.84
C THR A 387 -7.53 -19.82 4.56
N VAL A 388 -6.67 -20.74 5.02
CA VAL A 388 -6.87 -22.19 4.89
C VAL A 388 -8.15 -22.62 5.61
N ILE A 389 -8.31 -22.25 6.89
CA ILE A 389 -9.49 -22.61 7.69
C ILE A 389 -10.78 -22.09 7.02
N ASN A 390 -10.76 -20.86 6.53
CA ASN A 390 -11.91 -20.26 5.86
C ASN A 390 -12.27 -20.97 4.55
N SER A 391 -11.28 -21.40 3.79
CA SER A 391 -11.47 -22.13 2.54
C SER A 391 -12.02 -23.54 2.78
N VAL A 392 -11.53 -24.24 3.80
CA VAL A 392 -12.03 -25.56 4.20
C VAL A 392 -13.48 -25.47 4.68
N ASP A 393 -13.82 -24.46 5.50
CA ASP A 393 -15.19 -24.21 5.97
C ASP A 393 -16.16 -23.94 4.79
N ALA A 394 -15.72 -23.14 3.83
CA ALA A 394 -16.51 -22.85 2.62
C ALA A 394 -16.73 -24.11 1.77
N TRP A 395 -15.69 -24.91 1.59
CA TRP A 395 -15.77 -26.19 0.87
C TRP A 395 -16.72 -27.17 1.56
N ALA A 396 -16.61 -27.35 2.86
CA ALA A 396 -17.47 -28.20 3.65
C ALA A 396 -18.96 -27.81 3.52
N LYS A 397 -19.28 -26.52 3.66
CA LYS A 397 -20.64 -26.01 3.49
C LYS A 397 -21.22 -26.30 2.11
N GLN A 398 -20.42 -26.19 1.04
CA GLN A 398 -20.87 -26.52 -0.32
C GLN A 398 -21.18 -27.99 -0.51
N HIS A 399 -20.44 -28.89 0.17
CA HIS A 399 -20.64 -30.34 0.04
C HIS A 399 -21.81 -30.84 0.89
N TYR A 400 -21.96 -30.33 2.11
CA TYR A 400 -23.09 -30.69 2.99
C TYR A 400 -24.43 -30.19 2.44
N SER A 401 -24.52 -28.99 1.89
CA SER A 401 -25.75 -28.47 1.32
C SER A 401 -26.23 -29.20 0.06
N LYS A 402 -25.31 -29.86 -0.69
CA LYS A 402 -25.65 -30.73 -1.82
C LYS A 402 -26.18 -32.09 -1.40
N GLY A 403 -25.85 -32.55 -0.19
CA GLY A 403 -26.33 -33.82 0.36
C GLY A 403 -27.76 -33.79 0.88
N GLU A 404 -28.24 -32.60 1.35
CA GLU A 404 -29.62 -32.44 1.86
C GLU A 404 -30.68 -32.28 0.76
N ASN A 405 -30.25 -32.02 -0.48
CA ASN A 405 -31.16 -31.88 -1.65
C ASN A 405 -31.26 -33.15 -2.53
N LYS A 406 -30.78 -34.30 -2.05
CA LYS A 406 -31.01 -35.62 -2.61
C LYS A 406 -31.86 -36.45 -1.65
#